data_12f8c5e85aea2660c4bb2bedc2aa20dc
#
_entry.id   12f8c5e85aea2660c4bb2bedc2aa20dc
#
_cell.length_a   1.000
_cell.length_b   1.000
_cell.length_c   1.000
_cell.angle_alpha   90.00
_cell.angle_beta   90.00
_cell.angle_gamma   90.00
#
_symmetry.space_group_name_H-M   'P 1'
#
loop_
_entity.id
_entity.type
_entity.pdbx_description
1 polymer ?
#
loop_
_entity_poly.entity_id
_entity_poly.type
_entity_poly.pdbx_seq_one_letter_code
_entity_poly.pdbx_strand_id
1 'polypeptide(L)'
;MSEEIPIWRIKYYPKSLDQICGRPEIKEALKNFITGRNFPHLLFIGAESIGKTTLASMFSKEFLGREFDANFKLVYANVPLSEEERKIARKEAYVSTSKIGSIAGRRITTPAFIQVKVKPFVQLKVLGNAPFKILVVKNFEAIGNNQQGFRRLMEKYGSNCRMILITPKISSIIDPIISRCQIFLIPRVKFENFRELVNNIADNESIDVSSDGIEVLFKISKGRIFRAIDILQLSSVPGDKIDKNILYENAQRFQNDLIRSLLLISLKGDFPKSRELARKIISSYKYTSNELFNLLLKEINKLPLSRHVRSEMINLIADADFRAVSGRDSDIQISALLSKICLFSQYL
;
A
#
# COMPACT_ATOMS: atom_id res chain seq x y z
N MET A 1 3.76 33.63 -3.84
CA MET A 1 3.26 32.78 -4.94
C MET A 1 3.31 31.37 -4.43
N SER A 2 2.17 30.75 -4.10
CA SER A 2 2.11 29.33 -3.75
C SER A 2 2.44 28.55 -5.02
N GLU A 3 3.54 27.79 -5.00
CA GLU A 3 3.86 26.85 -6.07
C GLU A 3 2.64 25.94 -6.27
N GLU A 4 2.02 26.01 -7.40
CA GLU A 4 0.95 25.09 -7.79
C GLU A 4 1.56 23.68 -7.81
N ILE A 5 1.05 22.82 -6.95
CA ILE A 5 1.52 21.43 -6.90
C ILE A 5 1.00 20.73 -8.17
N PRO A 6 1.87 20.42 -9.14
CA PRO A 6 1.43 19.95 -10.46
C PRO A 6 0.78 18.55 -10.42
N ILE A 7 0.89 17.82 -9.32
CA ILE A 7 0.38 16.45 -9.20
C ILE A 7 -0.93 16.43 -8.43
N TRP A 8 -2.04 16.16 -9.12
CA TRP A 8 -3.38 16.16 -8.54
C TRP A 8 -3.55 15.17 -7.37
N ARG A 9 -2.88 14.03 -7.40
CA ARG A 9 -2.88 13.09 -6.28
C ARG A 9 -2.40 13.72 -4.97
N ILE A 10 -1.50 14.70 -5.03
CA ILE A 10 -1.00 15.45 -3.86
C ILE A 10 -1.95 16.59 -3.54
N LYS A 11 -2.37 17.35 -4.56
CA LYS A 11 -3.29 18.50 -4.43
C LYS A 11 -4.62 18.09 -3.78
N TYR A 12 -5.18 16.95 -4.21
CA TYR A 12 -6.46 16.40 -3.72
C TYR A 12 -6.28 15.31 -2.65
N TYR A 13 -5.11 15.24 -2.02
CA TYR A 13 -4.96 14.37 -0.85
C TYR A 13 -5.79 14.94 0.31
N PRO A 14 -6.68 14.15 0.96
CA PRO A 14 -7.52 14.67 2.04
C PRO A 14 -6.67 15.18 3.21
N LYS A 15 -7.04 16.34 3.75
CA LYS A 15 -6.37 16.99 4.87
C LYS A 15 -7.08 16.73 6.21
N SER A 16 -8.34 16.24 6.15
CA SER A 16 -9.19 15.92 7.30
C SER A 16 -10.03 14.67 7.05
N LEU A 17 -10.63 14.11 8.10
CA LEU A 17 -11.57 12.99 7.99
C LEU A 17 -12.79 13.36 7.12
N ASP A 18 -13.26 14.60 7.21
CA ASP A 18 -14.43 15.06 6.45
C ASP A 18 -14.18 15.04 4.94
N GLN A 19 -12.97 15.35 4.51
CA GLN A 19 -12.58 15.33 3.10
C GLN A 19 -12.42 13.92 2.53
N ILE A 20 -12.46 12.88 3.38
CA ILE A 20 -12.44 11.50 2.88
C ILE A 20 -13.77 11.17 2.22
N CYS A 21 -13.71 10.74 0.96
CA CYS A 21 -14.88 10.43 0.14
C CYS A 21 -15.73 9.31 0.74
N GLY A 22 -17.01 9.59 0.99
CA GLY A 22 -17.99 8.64 1.50
C GLY A 22 -17.79 8.16 2.94
N ARG A 23 -18.40 7.04 3.30
CA ARG A 23 -18.28 6.33 4.60
C ARG A 23 -18.68 7.14 5.83
N PRO A 24 -19.87 7.78 5.83
CA PRO A 24 -20.28 8.66 6.93
C PRO A 24 -20.28 7.96 8.29
N GLU A 25 -20.81 6.74 8.38
CA GLU A 25 -20.88 5.97 9.62
C GLU A 25 -19.49 5.71 10.24
N ILE A 26 -18.49 5.37 9.41
CA ILE A 26 -17.13 5.13 9.88
C ILE A 26 -16.49 6.45 10.35
N LYS A 27 -16.70 7.54 9.60
CA LYS A 27 -16.18 8.86 9.97
C LYS A 27 -16.79 9.32 11.30
N GLU A 28 -18.08 9.13 11.50
CA GLU A 28 -18.78 9.46 12.73
C GLU A 28 -18.24 8.65 13.93
N ALA A 29 -18.09 7.34 13.78
CA ALA A 29 -17.51 6.49 14.82
C ALA A 29 -16.08 6.92 15.19
N LEU A 30 -15.25 7.29 14.19
CA LEU A 30 -13.90 7.78 14.46
C LEU A 30 -13.90 9.18 15.11
N LYS A 31 -14.84 10.06 14.74
CA LYS A 31 -15.02 11.36 15.40
C LYS A 31 -15.43 11.22 16.87
N ASN A 32 -16.28 10.26 17.19
CA ASN A 32 -16.65 9.95 18.56
C ASN A 32 -15.42 9.54 19.41
N PHE A 33 -14.47 8.80 18.84
CA PHE A 33 -13.20 8.52 19.51
C PHE A 33 -12.35 9.77 19.73
N ILE A 34 -12.33 10.70 18.76
CA ILE A 34 -11.58 11.97 18.88
C ILE A 34 -12.18 12.80 20.03
N THR A 35 -13.50 12.94 20.05
CA THR A 35 -14.23 13.68 21.11
C THR A 35 -14.02 13.04 22.49
N GLY A 36 -14.11 11.72 22.57
CA GLY A 36 -13.90 10.95 23.81
C GLY A 36 -12.42 10.83 24.21
N ARG A 37 -11.47 11.30 23.39
CA ARG A 37 -10.02 11.19 23.61
C ARG A 37 -9.54 9.79 23.96
N ASN A 38 -10.26 8.77 23.54
CA ASN A 38 -9.93 7.37 23.79
C ASN A 38 -10.51 6.46 22.71
N PHE A 39 -9.76 5.39 22.36
CA PHE A 39 -10.23 4.32 21.51
C PHE A 39 -9.45 3.01 21.80
N PRO A 40 -10.02 1.83 21.53
CA PRO A 40 -9.32 0.55 21.66
C PRO A 40 -8.32 0.38 20.51
N HIS A 41 -7.61 -0.75 20.45
CA HIS A 41 -6.91 -1.11 19.22
C HIS A 41 -7.92 -1.25 18.08
N LEU A 42 -7.56 -0.83 16.87
CA LEU A 42 -8.44 -0.88 15.70
C LEU A 42 -7.92 -1.87 14.66
N LEU A 43 -8.84 -2.56 13.99
CA LEU A 43 -8.55 -3.43 12.86
C LEU A 43 -9.35 -2.96 11.64
N PHE A 44 -8.67 -2.37 10.65
CA PHE A 44 -9.27 -1.91 9.40
C PHE A 44 -9.16 -2.99 8.33
N ILE A 45 -10.31 -3.51 7.92
CA ILE A 45 -10.44 -4.59 6.95
C ILE A 45 -11.11 -4.08 5.69
N GLY A 46 -10.65 -4.49 4.53
CA GLY A 46 -11.28 -4.15 3.25
C GLY A 46 -10.31 -4.27 2.09
N ALA A 47 -10.83 -4.22 0.87
CA ALA A 47 -10.04 -4.40 -0.34
C ALA A 47 -8.83 -3.47 -0.40
N GLU A 48 -7.84 -3.82 -1.21
CA GLU A 48 -6.66 -2.98 -1.37
C GLU A 48 -6.98 -1.64 -2.08
N SER A 49 -6.21 -0.61 -1.71
CA SER A 49 -6.27 0.73 -2.34
C SER A 49 -7.61 1.45 -2.26
N ILE A 50 -8.45 1.11 -1.28
CA ILE A 50 -9.71 1.81 -1.01
C ILE A 50 -9.58 2.98 -0.02
N GLY A 51 -8.36 3.34 0.42
CA GLY A 51 -8.12 4.47 1.32
C GLY A 51 -8.04 4.14 2.80
N LYS A 52 -7.87 2.86 3.21
CA LYS A 52 -7.71 2.47 4.63
C LYS A 52 -6.57 3.19 5.35
N THR A 53 -5.41 3.27 4.70
CA THR A 53 -4.24 3.95 5.27
C THR A 53 -4.46 5.45 5.39
N THR A 54 -5.10 6.07 4.39
CA THR A 54 -5.47 7.48 4.41
C THR A 54 -6.43 7.77 5.57
N LEU A 55 -7.46 6.92 5.74
CA LEU A 55 -8.40 7.02 6.85
C LEU A 55 -7.69 6.91 8.21
N ALA A 56 -6.80 5.93 8.38
CA ALA A 56 -6.02 5.76 9.61
C ALA A 56 -5.11 6.97 9.88
N SER A 57 -4.45 7.50 8.85
CA SER A 57 -3.56 8.65 9.00
C SER A 57 -4.31 9.94 9.33
N MET A 58 -5.46 10.20 8.67
CA MET A 58 -6.27 11.39 8.97
C MET A 58 -6.90 11.31 10.35
N PHE A 59 -7.45 10.16 10.72
CA PHE A 59 -7.93 9.92 12.08
C PHE A 59 -6.83 10.16 13.11
N SER A 60 -5.64 9.59 12.90
CA SER A 60 -4.53 9.77 13.83
C SER A 60 -4.07 11.23 13.93
N LYS A 61 -4.07 11.95 12.80
CA LYS A 61 -3.70 13.37 12.76
C LYS A 61 -4.69 14.24 13.53
N GLU A 62 -5.99 14.02 13.36
CA GLU A 62 -7.01 14.77 14.10
C GLU A 62 -7.03 14.39 15.58
N PHE A 63 -6.82 13.11 15.91
CA PHE A 63 -6.79 12.63 17.28
C PHE A 63 -5.61 13.20 18.08
N LEU A 64 -4.42 13.23 17.50
CA LEU A 64 -3.18 13.69 18.14
C LEU A 64 -2.97 15.21 18.04
N GLY A 65 -3.59 15.85 17.05
CA GLY A 65 -3.47 17.30 16.83
C GLY A 65 -2.02 17.75 16.66
N ARG A 66 -1.57 18.69 17.47
CA ARG A 66 -0.21 19.27 17.42
C ARG A 66 0.89 18.25 17.76
N GLU A 67 0.53 17.17 18.44
CA GLU A 67 1.47 16.15 18.92
C GLU A 67 1.62 14.97 17.93
N PHE A 68 1.06 15.10 16.71
CA PHE A 68 1.03 14.05 15.69
C PHE A 68 2.42 13.52 15.35
N ASP A 69 3.34 14.39 15.00
CA ASP A 69 4.67 14.00 14.50
C ASP A 69 5.48 13.22 15.55
N ALA A 70 5.31 13.57 16.83
CA ALA A 70 6.01 12.92 17.94
C ALA A 70 5.39 11.58 18.37
N ASN A 71 4.08 11.42 18.20
CA ASN A 71 3.31 10.28 18.74
C ASN A 71 2.70 9.38 17.67
N PHE A 72 2.98 9.62 16.38
CA PHE A 72 2.49 8.82 15.28
C PHE A 72 3.61 8.05 14.58
N LYS A 73 3.34 6.80 14.21
CA LYS A 73 4.22 6.02 13.34
C LYS A 73 3.43 5.11 12.42
N LEU A 74 3.75 5.17 11.13
CA LEU A 74 3.25 4.24 10.11
C LEU A 74 4.36 3.26 9.72
N VAL A 75 4.08 1.97 9.81
CA VAL A 75 5.00 0.90 9.40
C VAL A 75 4.33 -0.03 8.40
N TYR A 76 5.14 -0.60 7.52
CA TYR A 76 4.70 -1.52 6.48
C TYR A 76 5.25 -2.91 6.81
N ALA A 77 4.37 -3.87 7.07
CA ALA A 77 4.78 -5.22 7.48
C ALA A 77 5.39 -6.05 6.34
N ASN A 78 5.05 -5.73 5.10
CA ASN A 78 5.55 -6.40 3.90
C ASN A 78 6.85 -5.81 3.33
N VAL A 79 7.38 -4.72 3.92
CA VAL A 79 8.64 -4.12 3.46
C VAL A 79 9.80 -4.79 4.19
N PRO A 80 10.78 -5.35 3.47
CA PRO A 80 11.97 -5.94 4.08
C PRO A 80 12.74 -4.93 4.93
N LEU A 81 13.41 -5.42 5.95
CA LEU A 81 14.31 -4.60 6.75
C LEU A 81 15.54 -4.19 5.92
N SER A 82 16.00 -2.95 6.10
CA SER A 82 17.27 -2.49 5.53
C SER A 82 18.45 -3.28 6.12
N GLU A 83 19.63 -3.16 5.53
CA GLU A 83 20.82 -3.83 6.05
C GLU A 83 21.19 -3.34 7.45
N GLU A 84 21.07 -2.05 7.70
CA GLU A 84 21.29 -1.45 9.02
C GLU A 84 20.30 -1.99 10.05
N GLU A 85 19.01 -2.04 9.70
CA GLU A 85 17.96 -2.60 10.55
C GLU A 85 18.20 -4.07 10.86
N ARG A 86 18.71 -4.85 9.89
CA ARG A 86 19.09 -6.25 10.10
C ARG A 86 20.29 -6.38 11.06
N LYS A 87 21.27 -5.47 10.97
CA LYS A 87 22.41 -5.44 11.91
C LYS A 87 21.93 -5.14 13.33
N ILE A 88 21.02 -4.17 13.52
CA ILE A 88 20.41 -3.85 14.81
C ILE A 88 19.64 -5.08 15.34
N ALA A 89 18.79 -5.70 14.52
CA ALA A 89 18.04 -6.90 14.91
C ALA A 89 18.96 -8.05 15.37
N ARG A 90 20.11 -8.22 14.74
CA ARG A 90 21.09 -9.24 15.14
C ARG A 90 21.75 -8.91 16.48
N LYS A 91 22.11 -7.65 16.73
CA LYS A 91 22.68 -7.21 18.02
C LYS A 91 21.68 -7.39 19.17
N GLU A 92 20.41 -7.06 18.94
CA GLU A 92 19.36 -7.18 19.96
C GLU A 92 18.80 -8.62 20.10
N ALA A 93 19.20 -9.55 19.21
CA ALA A 93 18.73 -10.92 19.24
C ALA A 93 19.26 -11.73 20.44
N TYR A 94 20.30 -11.23 21.10
CA TYR A 94 20.90 -11.91 22.26
C TYR A 94 20.69 -11.11 23.54
N VAL A 95 20.36 -11.79 24.63
CA VAL A 95 20.34 -11.20 25.97
C VAL A 95 21.80 -11.05 26.44
N SER A 96 22.15 -9.86 26.94
CA SER A 96 23.47 -9.63 27.48
C SER A 96 23.78 -10.59 28.64
N THR A 97 25.00 -11.09 28.68
CA THR A 97 25.50 -11.97 29.77
C THR A 97 25.51 -11.29 31.14
N SER A 98 25.43 -9.93 31.18
CA SER A 98 25.30 -9.16 32.42
C SER A 98 23.89 -9.23 33.05
N LYS A 99 22.88 -9.73 32.35
CA LYS A 99 21.56 -10.00 32.92
C LYS A 99 21.54 -11.33 33.63
N ILE A 100 21.38 -11.28 34.95
CA ILE A 100 21.35 -12.43 35.84
C ILE A 100 20.12 -13.31 35.57
N GLY A 101 20.31 -14.61 35.44
CA GLY A 101 19.26 -15.63 35.38
C GLY A 101 19.37 -16.59 34.20
N SER A 102 18.47 -17.56 34.11
CA SER A 102 18.43 -18.64 33.12
C SER A 102 18.30 -18.19 31.65
N ILE A 103 18.18 -16.89 31.40
CA ILE A 103 17.95 -16.27 30.07
C ILE A 103 19.25 -15.67 29.51
N ALA A 104 20.31 -15.53 30.30
CA ALA A 104 21.59 -14.99 29.85
C ALA A 104 22.18 -15.84 28.72
N GLY A 105 22.65 -15.18 27.64
CA GLY A 105 23.20 -15.86 26.46
C GLY A 105 22.20 -16.53 25.52
N ARG A 106 20.89 -16.54 25.83
CA ARG A 106 19.87 -17.12 24.94
C ARG A 106 19.49 -16.17 23.81
N ARG A 107 19.31 -16.74 22.62
CA ARG A 107 18.79 -15.97 21.48
C ARG A 107 17.31 -15.65 21.68
N ILE A 108 16.97 -14.37 21.53
CA ILE A 108 15.58 -13.91 21.55
C ILE A 108 14.92 -14.27 20.23
N THR A 109 13.82 -15.04 20.28
CA THR A 109 13.06 -15.48 19.10
C THR A 109 12.04 -14.44 18.60
N THR A 110 12.06 -13.22 19.13
CA THR A 110 11.17 -12.15 18.67
C THR A 110 11.52 -11.78 17.24
N PRO A 111 10.54 -11.70 16.33
CA PRO A 111 10.77 -11.36 14.93
C PRO A 111 11.50 -10.01 14.79
N ALA A 112 12.48 -9.96 13.90
CA ALA A 112 13.30 -8.77 13.68
C ALA A 112 12.47 -7.51 13.36
N PHE A 113 11.39 -7.67 12.60
CA PHE A 113 10.45 -6.57 12.33
C PHE A 113 9.87 -5.96 13.60
N ILE A 114 9.42 -6.80 14.53
CA ILE A 114 8.87 -6.35 15.81
C ILE A 114 9.94 -5.66 16.65
N GLN A 115 11.14 -6.22 16.69
CA GLN A 115 12.25 -5.67 17.48
C GLN A 115 12.67 -4.28 17.01
N VAL A 116 12.80 -4.08 15.69
CA VAL A 116 13.38 -2.87 15.12
C VAL A 116 12.32 -1.81 14.79
N LYS A 117 11.20 -2.21 14.19
CA LYS A 117 10.19 -1.25 13.70
C LYS A 117 9.14 -0.88 14.75
N VAL A 118 8.76 -1.82 15.62
CA VAL A 118 7.60 -1.69 16.51
C VAL A 118 8.00 -1.40 17.95
N LYS A 119 8.79 -2.30 18.54
CA LYS A 119 9.14 -2.28 19.96
C LYS A 119 9.75 -0.96 20.45
N PRO A 120 10.73 -0.34 19.73
CA PRO A 120 11.30 0.94 20.16
C PRO A 120 10.25 2.04 20.28
N PHE A 121 9.31 2.09 19.33
CA PHE A 121 8.26 3.12 19.34
C PHE A 121 7.24 2.93 20.47
N VAL A 122 6.75 1.69 20.70
CA VAL A 122 5.72 1.44 21.73
C VAL A 122 6.26 1.53 23.14
N GLN A 123 7.58 1.38 23.33
CA GLN A 123 8.25 1.50 24.64
C GLN A 123 8.53 2.93 25.08
N LEU A 124 8.72 3.84 24.12
CA LEU A 124 8.94 5.26 24.43
C LEU A 124 7.67 5.86 25.01
N LYS A 125 7.81 6.67 26.05
CA LYS A 125 6.71 7.42 26.64
C LYS A 125 6.05 8.34 25.62
N VAL A 126 4.79 8.65 25.86
CA VAL A 126 4.04 9.67 25.11
C VAL A 126 4.71 11.03 25.33
N LEU A 127 4.76 11.84 24.28
CA LEU A 127 5.26 13.21 24.32
C LEU A 127 4.08 14.19 24.33
N GLY A 128 4.17 15.21 25.17
CA GLY A 128 3.12 16.23 25.32
C GLY A 128 1.88 15.72 26.06
N ASN A 129 0.71 16.23 25.68
CA ASN A 129 -0.57 15.96 26.34
C ASN A 129 -1.43 14.92 25.60
N ALA A 130 -0.85 14.17 24.63
CA ALA A 130 -1.56 13.10 23.99
C ALA A 130 -1.87 11.96 24.97
N PRO A 131 -3.05 11.32 24.91
CA PRO A 131 -3.38 10.23 25.83
C PRO A 131 -2.52 8.98 25.61
N PHE A 132 -2.10 8.73 24.37
CA PHE A 132 -1.22 7.62 23.97
C PHE A 132 -0.65 7.86 22.56
N LYS A 133 0.34 7.05 22.21
CA LYS A 133 0.89 7.00 20.84
C LYS A 133 -0.02 6.21 19.92
N ILE A 134 0.09 6.45 18.64
CA ILE A 134 -0.63 5.70 17.61
C ILE A 134 0.37 5.04 16.65
N LEU A 135 0.32 3.71 16.58
CA LEU A 135 1.08 2.90 15.64
C LEU A 135 0.14 2.34 14.57
N VAL A 136 0.32 2.75 13.33
CA VAL A 136 -0.39 2.16 12.18
C VAL A 136 0.48 1.10 11.53
N VAL A 137 -0.04 -0.13 11.43
CA VAL A 137 0.66 -1.25 10.77
C VAL A 137 -0.10 -1.64 9.52
N LYS A 138 0.46 -1.33 8.36
CA LYS A 138 -0.11 -1.66 7.06
C LYS A 138 0.37 -3.03 6.58
N ASN A 139 -0.50 -3.73 5.84
CA ASN A 139 -0.28 -5.09 5.35
C ASN A 139 0.04 -6.07 6.49
N PHE A 140 -0.78 -5.99 7.55
CA PHE A 140 -0.55 -6.76 8.79
C PHE A 140 -0.55 -8.27 8.57
N GLU A 141 -1.25 -8.77 7.56
CA GLU A 141 -1.23 -10.17 7.11
C GLU A 141 0.18 -10.70 6.79
N ALA A 142 1.09 -9.82 6.32
CA ALA A 142 2.46 -10.21 5.98
C ALA A 142 3.31 -10.64 7.18
N ILE A 143 2.83 -10.37 8.41
CA ILE A 143 3.51 -10.82 9.64
C ILE A 143 3.36 -12.34 9.85
N GLY A 144 2.31 -12.95 9.30
CA GLY A 144 2.08 -14.39 9.36
C GLY A 144 2.09 -14.93 10.78
N ASN A 145 2.82 -16.00 11.04
CA ASN A 145 2.89 -16.69 12.34
C ASN A 145 3.46 -15.82 13.48
N ASN A 146 4.06 -14.69 13.17
CA ASN A 146 4.68 -13.80 14.16
C ASN A 146 3.68 -12.83 14.84
N GLN A 147 2.39 -12.93 14.51
CA GLN A 147 1.34 -12.08 15.09
C GLN A 147 1.22 -12.23 16.63
N GLN A 148 1.60 -13.37 17.19
CA GLN A 148 1.64 -13.56 18.65
C GLN A 148 2.57 -12.54 19.36
N GLY A 149 3.61 -12.09 18.70
CA GLY A 149 4.46 -11.01 19.21
C GLY A 149 3.73 -9.69 19.35
N PHE A 150 2.84 -9.36 18.39
CA PHE A 150 1.98 -8.19 18.47
C PHE A 150 0.95 -8.28 19.59
N ARG A 151 0.32 -9.45 19.77
CA ARG A 151 -0.59 -9.68 20.89
C ARG A 151 0.05 -9.29 22.23
N ARG A 152 1.27 -9.78 22.49
CA ARG A 152 2.01 -9.45 23.71
C ARG A 152 2.30 -7.95 23.86
N LEU A 153 2.61 -7.27 22.75
CA LEU A 153 2.84 -5.81 22.78
C LEU A 153 1.54 -5.04 23.02
N MET A 154 0.42 -5.43 22.45
CA MET A 154 -0.89 -4.83 22.68
C MET A 154 -1.30 -4.93 24.16
N GLU A 155 -1.07 -6.07 24.79
CA GLU A 155 -1.33 -6.28 26.22
C GLU A 155 -0.40 -5.43 27.09
N LYS A 156 0.90 -5.45 26.79
CA LYS A 156 1.91 -4.81 27.65
C LYS A 156 1.92 -3.29 27.53
N TYR A 157 1.69 -2.76 26.33
CA TYR A 157 1.85 -1.33 26.04
C TYR A 157 0.54 -0.67 25.61
N GLY A 158 -0.60 -1.31 25.80
CA GLY A 158 -1.91 -0.78 25.41
C GLY A 158 -2.26 0.55 26.06
N SER A 159 -1.80 0.82 27.28
CA SER A 159 -1.98 2.11 27.94
C SER A 159 -1.11 3.24 27.33
N ASN A 160 0.02 2.89 26.72
CA ASN A 160 0.98 3.85 26.16
C ASN A 160 0.85 4.03 24.65
N CYS A 161 0.36 2.99 23.94
CA CYS A 161 0.27 3.00 22.49
C CYS A 161 -0.95 2.23 21.99
N ARG A 162 -1.80 2.87 21.20
CA ARG A 162 -2.86 2.21 20.45
C ARG A 162 -2.38 1.81 19.06
N MET A 163 -2.82 0.65 18.62
CA MET A 163 -2.45 0.12 17.30
C MET A 163 -3.63 0.14 16.37
N ILE A 164 -3.41 0.57 15.12
CA ILE A 164 -4.36 0.48 14.02
C ILE A 164 -3.77 -0.50 13.01
N LEU A 165 -4.33 -1.69 12.96
CA LEU A 165 -3.88 -2.76 12.07
C LEU A 165 -4.68 -2.71 10.78
N ILE A 166 -4.01 -2.81 9.64
CA ILE A 166 -4.65 -2.71 8.31
C ILE A 166 -4.36 -3.99 7.52
N THR A 167 -5.43 -4.67 7.11
CA THR A 167 -5.36 -5.91 6.31
C THR A 167 -6.44 -5.94 5.22
N PRO A 168 -6.22 -6.63 4.10
CA PRO A 168 -7.28 -6.90 3.13
C PRO A 168 -8.20 -8.07 3.55
N LYS A 169 -7.71 -9.00 4.39
CA LYS A 169 -8.41 -10.25 4.73
C LYS A 169 -8.36 -10.53 6.23
N ILE A 170 -9.52 -10.71 6.83
CA ILE A 170 -9.63 -11.07 8.25
C ILE A 170 -9.10 -12.49 8.53
N SER A 171 -9.28 -13.42 7.60
CA SER A 171 -8.84 -14.83 7.74
C SER A 171 -7.33 -15.01 7.89
N SER A 172 -6.55 -13.97 7.60
CA SER A 172 -5.09 -13.97 7.80
C SER A 172 -4.66 -13.47 9.18
N ILE A 173 -5.62 -13.10 10.02
CA ILE A 173 -5.38 -12.55 11.36
C ILE A 173 -5.79 -13.57 12.41
N ILE A 174 -4.95 -13.77 13.41
CA ILE A 174 -5.22 -14.73 14.49
C ILE A 174 -6.30 -14.19 15.45
N ASP A 175 -7.16 -15.07 15.96
CA ASP A 175 -8.26 -14.71 16.87
C ASP A 175 -7.83 -13.89 18.09
N PRO A 176 -6.67 -14.16 18.74
CA PRO A 176 -6.21 -13.34 19.86
C PRO A 176 -5.96 -11.85 19.52
N ILE A 177 -5.67 -11.51 18.27
CA ILE A 177 -5.58 -10.12 17.81
C ILE A 177 -6.97 -9.56 17.54
N ILE A 178 -7.81 -10.34 16.85
CA ILE A 178 -9.19 -9.95 16.51
C ILE A 178 -9.96 -9.57 17.79
N SER A 179 -9.88 -10.41 18.82
CA SER A 179 -10.59 -10.19 20.10
C SER A 179 -10.13 -8.95 20.89
N ARG A 180 -8.99 -8.35 20.53
CA ARG A 180 -8.43 -7.15 21.16
C ARG A 180 -8.63 -5.87 20.35
N CYS A 181 -9.23 -6.00 19.16
CA CYS A 181 -9.44 -4.87 18.25
C CYS A 181 -10.93 -4.60 18.05
N GLN A 182 -11.27 -3.33 17.96
CA GLN A 182 -12.53 -2.96 17.33
C GLN A 182 -12.37 -3.03 15.81
N ILE A 183 -13.25 -3.79 15.17
CA ILE A 183 -13.19 -4.07 13.75
C ILE A 183 -13.95 -3.00 12.98
N PHE A 184 -13.33 -2.47 11.93
CA PHE A 184 -13.95 -1.62 10.94
C PHE A 184 -13.86 -2.28 9.56
N LEU A 185 -15.00 -2.67 9.01
CA LEU A 185 -15.11 -3.11 7.62
C LEU A 185 -15.17 -1.86 6.74
N ILE A 186 -14.12 -1.61 5.98
CA ILE A 186 -14.04 -0.43 5.11
C ILE A 186 -14.56 -0.82 3.72
N PRO A 187 -15.75 -0.36 3.32
CA PRO A 187 -16.32 -0.66 2.00
C PRO A 187 -15.62 0.13 0.90
N ARG A 188 -15.82 -0.30 -0.35
CA ARG A 188 -15.49 0.53 -1.52
C ARG A 188 -16.36 1.78 -1.52
N VAL A 189 -15.86 2.84 -2.12
CA VAL A 189 -16.63 4.07 -2.30
C VAL A 189 -17.82 3.79 -3.21
N LYS A 190 -19.00 4.28 -2.85
CA LYS A 190 -20.20 4.22 -3.69
C LYS A 190 -20.05 5.16 -4.89
N PHE A 191 -20.72 4.84 -5.99
CA PHE A 191 -20.62 5.63 -7.22
C PHE A 191 -21.03 7.09 -7.01
N GLU A 192 -22.08 7.34 -6.22
CA GLU A 192 -22.59 8.70 -5.95
C GLU A 192 -21.49 9.59 -5.32
N ASN A 193 -20.85 9.09 -4.25
CA ASN A 193 -19.77 9.83 -3.59
C ASN A 193 -18.54 9.99 -4.49
N PHE A 194 -18.26 8.97 -5.32
CA PHE A 194 -17.18 9.05 -6.31
C PHE A 194 -17.47 10.13 -7.35
N ARG A 195 -18.71 10.20 -7.86
CA ARG A 195 -19.15 11.21 -8.82
C ARG A 195 -19.01 12.62 -8.24
N GLU A 196 -19.47 12.84 -7.01
CA GLU A 196 -19.31 14.12 -6.32
C GLU A 196 -17.84 14.54 -6.22
N LEU A 197 -16.96 13.62 -5.86
CA LEU A 197 -15.52 13.91 -5.79
C LEU A 197 -14.95 14.29 -7.16
N VAL A 198 -15.30 13.57 -8.22
CA VAL A 198 -14.81 13.84 -9.58
C VAL A 198 -15.34 15.18 -10.06
N ASN A 199 -16.62 15.50 -9.84
CA ASN A 199 -17.19 16.81 -10.18
C ASN A 199 -16.46 17.93 -9.44
N ASN A 200 -16.24 17.82 -8.14
CA ASN A 200 -15.49 18.82 -7.38
C ASN A 200 -14.06 19.04 -7.91
N ILE A 201 -13.40 17.97 -8.38
CA ILE A 201 -12.09 18.10 -9.01
C ILE A 201 -12.22 18.77 -10.36
N ALA A 202 -13.21 18.40 -11.16
CA ALA A 202 -13.47 18.96 -12.47
C ALA A 202 -13.74 20.48 -12.40
N ASP A 203 -14.58 20.90 -11.46
CA ASP A 203 -14.89 22.30 -11.20
C ASP A 203 -13.63 23.10 -10.79
N ASN A 204 -12.80 22.54 -9.89
CA ASN A 204 -11.57 23.21 -9.43
C ASN A 204 -10.49 23.31 -10.50
N GLU A 205 -10.45 22.37 -11.44
CA GLU A 205 -9.48 22.36 -12.56
C GLU A 205 -10.05 22.94 -13.86
N SER A 206 -11.31 23.44 -13.82
CA SER A 206 -12.02 24.00 -14.98
C SER A 206 -12.04 23.06 -16.19
N ILE A 207 -12.31 21.77 -15.95
CA ILE A 207 -12.43 20.73 -16.98
C ILE A 207 -13.90 20.26 -17.07
N ASP A 208 -14.36 19.96 -18.28
CA ASP A 208 -15.69 19.38 -18.50
C ASP A 208 -15.58 17.86 -18.64
N VAL A 209 -16.17 17.12 -17.70
CA VAL A 209 -16.20 15.64 -17.71
C VAL A 209 -17.64 15.18 -17.92
N SER A 210 -17.87 14.43 -19.00
CA SER A 210 -19.22 13.91 -19.28
C SER A 210 -19.68 12.90 -18.22
N SER A 211 -21.00 12.79 -17.99
CA SER A 211 -21.56 11.82 -17.04
C SER A 211 -21.16 10.39 -17.39
N ASP A 212 -21.17 10.03 -18.66
CA ASP A 212 -20.69 8.74 -19.17
C ASP A 212 -19.21 8.54 -18.90
N GLY A 213 -18.42 9.62 -19.00
CA GLY A 213 -16.99 9.64 -18.66
C GLY A 213 -16.76 9.29 -17.20
N ILE A 214 -17.54 9.84 -16.27
CA ILE A 214 -17.43 9.54 -14.85
C ILE A 214 -17.75 8.07 -14.56
N GLU A 215 -18.77 7.49 -15.21
CA GLU A 215 -19.06 6.06 -15.06
C GLU A 215 -17.92 5.18 -15.55
N VAL A 216 -17.38 5.50 -16.70
CA VAL A 216 -16.24 4.79 -17.27
C VAL A 216 -15.02 4.93 -16.37
N LEU A 217 -14.73 6.13 -15.86
CA LEU A 217 -13.63 6.37 -14.92
C LEU A 217 -13.79 5.52 -13.65
N PHE A 218 -15.00 5.42 -13.10
CA PHE A 218 -15.30 4.55 -11.97
C PHE A 218 -15.02 3.07 -12.25
N LYS A 219 -15.47 2.57 -13.40
CA LYS A 219 -15.25 1.18 -13.84
C LYS A 219 -13.76 0.88 -14.06
N ILE A 220 -13.04 1.72 -14.77
CA ILE A 220 -11.61 1.54 -15.08
C ILE A 220 -10.75 1.63 -13.81
N SER A 221 -11.05 2.59 -12.93
CA SER A 221 -10.35 2.73 -11.65
C SER A 221 -10.74 1.65 -10.64
N LYS A 222 -11.79 0.88 -10.89
CA LYS A 222 -12.41 -0.08 -9.95
C LYS A 222 -12.79 0.61 -8.62
N GLY A 223 -13.22 1.87 -8.66
CA GLY A 223 -13.53 2.69 -7.49
C GLY A 223 -12.31 3.11 -6.65
N ARG A 224 -11.10 3.00 -7.19
CA ARG A 224 -9.86 3.43 -6.53
C ARG A 224 -9.62 4.91 -6.81
N ILE A 225 -9.86 5.77 -5.81
CA ILE A 225 -9.86 7.23 -5.96
C ILE A 225 -8.54 7.76 -6.55
N PHE A 226 -7.40 7.39 -5.99
CA PHE A 226 -6.12 7.89 -6.49
C PHE A 226 -5.82 7.47 -7.93
N ARG A 227 -6.24 6.25 -8.33
CA ARG A 227 -6.12 5.84 -9.73
C ARG A 227 -7.04 6.64 -10.65
N ALA A 228 -8.24 6.96 -10.18
CA ALA A 228 -9.16 7.80 -10.93
C ALA A 228 -8.60 9.22 -11.12
N ILE A 229 -8.04 9.81 -10.07
CA ILE A 229 -7.40 11.13 -10.12
C ILE A 229 -6.23 11.13 -11.11
N ASP A 230 -5.38 10.09 -11.10
CA ASP A 230 -4.27 9.98 -12.05
C ASP A 230 -4.76 9.92 -13.51
N ILE A 231 -5.77 9.08 -13.78
CA ILE A 231 -6.35 8.95 -15.11
C ILE A 231 -6.99 10.27 -15.54
N LEU A 232 -7.72 10.92 -14.62
CA LEU A 232 -8.37 12.20 -14.89
C LEU A 232 -7.34 13.28 -15.23
N GLN A 233 -6.26 13.41 -14.45
CA GLN A 233 -5.18 14.35 -14.71
C GLN A 233 -4.51 14.10 -16.06
N LEU A 234 -4.26 12.84 -16.43
CA LEU A 234 -3.70 12.49 -17.73
C LEU A 234 -4.63 12.82 -18.90
N SER A 235 -5.95 12.84 -18.64
CA SER A 235 -6.97 13.13 -19.64
C SER A 235 -7.33 14.62 -19.71
N SER A 236 -6.89 15.41 -18.72
CA SER A 236 -7.14 16.85 -18.68
C SER A 236 -6.14 17.58 -19.56
N VAL A 237 -6.46 17.72 -20.83
CA VAL A 237 -5.80 18.66 -21.73
C VAL A 237 -6.64 19.93 -21.71
N PRO A 238 -6.03 21.12 -21.52
CA PRO A 238 -6.79 22.38 -21.48
C PRO A 238 -7.61 22.56 -22.73
N GLY A 239 -8.93 22.79 -22.55
CA GLY A 239 -9.86 23.11 -23.63
C GLY A 239 -10.66 21.95 -24.20
N ASP A 240 -10.35 20.71 -23.86
CA ASP A 240 -11.07 19.56 -24.37
C ASP A 240 -12.11 19.02 -23.39
N LYS A 241 -13.27 18.63 -23.93
CA LYS A 241 -14.28 17.89 -23.19
C LYS A 241 -13.80 16.45 -22.99
N ILE A 242 -13.65 16.03 -21.74
CA ILE A 242 -13.22 14.69 -21.39
C ILE A 242 -14.40 13.72 -21.57
N ASP A 243 -14.38 12.97 -22.65
CA ASP A 243 -15.36 11.91 -22.93
C ASP A 243 -14.83 10.52 -22.52
N LYS A 244 -15.70 9.53 -22.65
CA LYS A 244 -15.38 8.12 -22.35
C LYS A 244 -14.20 7.58 -23.16
N ASN A 245 -14.03 8.01 -24.42
CA ASN A 245 -13.00 7.48 -25.30
C ASN A 245 -11.62 7.97 -24.88
N ILE A 246 -11.49 9.25 -24.58
CA ILE A 246 -10.26 9.88 -24.06
C ILE A 246 -9.82 9.20 -22.76
N LEU A 247 -10.76 8.92 -21.85
CA LEU A 247 -10.47 8.22 -20.59
C LEU A 247 -10.00 6.79 -20.82
N TYR A 248 -10.62 6.04 -21.74
CA TYR A 248 -10.19 4.70 -22.08
C TYR A 248 -8.79 4.68 -22.71
N GLU A 249 -8.55 5.55 -23.68
CA GLU A 249 -7.25 5.63 -24.35
C GLU A 249 -6.13 5.98 -23.38
N ASN A 250 -6.32 7.01 -22.57
CA ASN A 250 -5.30 7.45 -21.62
C ASN A 250 -5.05 6.42 -20.50
N ALA A 251 -6.10 5.76 -20.02
CA ALA A 251 -5.95 4.67 -19.04
C ALA A 251 -5.17 3.48 -19.63
N GLN A 252 -5.38 3.15 -20.89
CA GLN A 252 -4.64 2.10 -21.59
C GLN A 252 -3.20 2.52 -21.94
N ARG A 253 -3.01 3.72 -22.47
CA ARG A 253 -1.67 4.26 -22.80
C ARG A 253 -0.78 4.27 -21.57
N PHE A 254 -1.22 4.85 -20.50
CA PHE A 254 -0.44 4.94 -19.26
C PHE A 254 -0.05 3.56 -18.70
N GLN A 255 -0.96 2.60 -18.77
CA GLN A 255 -0.70 1.23 -18.34
C GLN A 255 0.32 0.54 -19.26
N ASN A 256 0.14 0.69 -20.56
CA ASN A 256 1.01 0.08 -21.57
C ASN A 256 2.42 0.65 -21.51
N ASP A 257 2.58 1.97 -21.35
CA ASP A 257 3.89 2.64 -21.33
C ASP A 257 4.74 2.19 -20.14
N LEU A 258 4.14 2.01 -18.97
CA LEU A 258 4.86 1.49 -17.80
C LEU A 258 5.31 0.04 -17.99
N ILE A 259 4.43 -0.82 -18.50
CA ILE A 259 4.76 -2.23 -18.77
C ILE A 259 5.77 -2.36 -19.88
N ARG A 260 5.64 -1.55 -20.94
CA ARG A 260 6.62 -1.48 -22.02
C ARG A 260 7.98 -1.03 -21.53
N SER A 261 8.03 -0.01 -20.67
CA SER A 261 9.27 0.45 -20.05
C SER A 261 9.90 -0.63 -19.17
N LEU A 262 9.11 -1.37 -18.40
CA LEU A 262 9.59 -2.50 -17.61
C LEU A 262 10.22 -3.58 -18.49
N LEU A 263 9.54 -3.96 -19.57
CA LEU A 263 10.07 -4.93 -20.53
C LEU A 263 11.36 -4.45 -21.21
N LEU A 264 11.39 -3.19 -21.66
CA LEU A 264 12.57 -2.64 -22.35
C LEU A 264 13.79 -2.55 -21.40
N ILE A 265 13.59 -2.19 -20.13
CA ILE A 265 14.67 -2.17 -19.12
C ILE A 265 15.16 -3.60 -18.86
N SER A 266 14.25 -4.57 -18.78
CA SER A 266 14.61 -5.99 -18.59
C SER A 266 15.36 -6.54 -19.81
N LEU A 267 14.92 -6.20 -21.02
CA LEU A 267 15.59 -6.59 -22.28
C LEU A 267 16.94 -5.87 -22.49
N LYS A 268 17.21 -4.79 -21.77
CA LYS A 268 18.56 -4.17 -21.72
C LYS A 268 19.48 -4.83 -20.70
N GLY A 269 19.02 -5.85 -19.95
CA GLY A 269 19.79 -6.55 -18.94
C GLY A 269 19.93 -5.82 -17.59
N ASP A 270 19.26 -4.67 -17.41
CA ASP A 270 19.34 -3.90 -16.14
C ASP A 270 18.36 -4.45 -15.11
N PHE A 271 18.74 -5.57 -14.49
CA PHE A 271 17.91 -6.23 -13.47
C PHE A 271 17.59 -5.34 -12.25
N PRO A 272 18.55 -4.58 -11.66
CA PRO A 272 18.24 -3.71 -10.52
C PRO A 272 17.12 -2.72 -10.81
N LYS A 273 17.21 -2.00 -11.95
CA LYS A 273 16.17 -1.02 -12.35
C LYS A 273 14.86 -1.67 -12.73
N SER A 274 14.90 -2.82 -13.42
CA SER A 274 13.67 -3.53 -13.77
C SER A 274 12.92 -4.01 -12.53
N ARG A 275 13.63 -4.53 -11.53
CA ARG A 275 13.04 -4.94 -10.25
C ARG A 275 12.47 -3.77 -9.47
N GLU A 276 13.18 -2.64 -9.40
CA GLU A 276 12.72 -1.42 -8.75
C GLU A 276 11.43 -0.91 -9.41
N LEU A 277 11.42 -0.82 -10.74
CA LEU A 277 10.25 -0.39 -11.51
C LEU A 277 9.06 -1.34 -11.32
N ALA A 278 9.27 -2.65 -11.34
CA ALA A 278 8.20 -3.63 -11.08
C ALA A 278 7.59 -3.44 -9.70
N ARG A 279 8.42 -3.26 -8.66
CA ARG A 279 7.96 -2.98 -7.29
C ARG A 279 7.19 -1.67 -7.22
N LYS A 280 7.65 -0.62 -7.91
CA LYS A 280 6.96 0.65 -8.00
C LYS A 280 5.59 0.49 -8.69
N ILE A 281 5.52 -0.24 -9.78
CA ILE A 281 4.26 -0.55 -10.48
C ILE A 281 3.31 -1.29 -9.54
N ILE A 282 3.75 -2.37 -8.90
CA ILE A 282 2.93 -3.16 -7.99
C ILE A 282 2.47 -2.33 -6.78
N SER A 283 3.37 -1.55 -6.18
CA SER A 283 3.04 -0.75 -4.99
C SER A 283 2.12 0.42 -5.31
N SER A 284 2.33 1.09 -6.45
CA SER A 284 1.57 2.29 -6.85
C SER A 284 0.21 1.94 -7.46
N TYR A 285 0.18 0.92 -8.33
CA TYR A 285 -1.05 0.52 -9.06
C TYR A 285 -1.75 -0.68 -8.46
N LYS A 286 -1.14 -1.31 -7.44
CA LYS A 286 -1.70 -2.47 -6.73
C LYS A 286 -2.11 -3.61 -7.67
N TYR A 287 -1.28 -3.87 -8.66
CA TYR A 287 -1.45 -5.06 -9.46
C TYR A 287 -1.14 -6.31 -8.64
N THR A 288 -1.94 -7.33 -8.84
CA THR A 288 -1.58 -8.68 -8.44
C THR A 288 -0.49 -9.21 -9.38
N SER A 289 0.24 -10.24 -8.98
CA SER A 289 1.21 -10.90 -9.87
C SER A 289 0.57 -11.36 -11.18
N ASN A 290 -0.62 -11.95 -11.11
CA ASN A 290 -1.38 -12.40 -12.29
C ASN A 290 -1.76 -11.23 -13.21
N GLU A 291 -2.24 -10.10 -12.67
CA GLU A 291 -2.51 -8.91 -13.47
C GLU A 291 -1.23 -8.40 -14.17
N LEU A 292 -0.09 -8.41 -13.49
CA LEU A 292 1.19 -7.99 -14.07
C LEU A 292 1.63 -8.92 -15.17
N PHE A 293 1.56 -10.25 -14.98
CA PHE A 293 1.94 -11.25 -15.98
C PHE A 293 1.06 -11.15 -17.24
N ASN A 294 -0.25 -10.98 -17.07
CA ASN A 294 -1.17 -10.77 -18.20
C ASN A 294 -0.86 -9.49 -18.98
N LEU A 295 -0.43 -8.41 -18.30
CA LEU A 295 -0.02 -7.18 -18.96
C LEU A 295 1.31 -7.34 -19.71
N LEU A 296 2.28 -8.01 -19.11
CA LEU A 296 3.54 -8.36 -19.77
C LEU A 296 3.31 -9.19 -21.03
N LEU A 297 2.44 -10.21 -20.95
CA LEU A 297 2.07 -11.05 -22.09
C LEU A 297 1.45 -10.22 -23.22
N LYS A 298 0.51 -9.31 -22.90
CA LYS A 298 -0.10 -8.42 -23.90
C LYS A 298 0.94 -7.53 -24.59
N GLU A 299 1.90 -7.02 -23.83
CA GLU A 299 2.90 -6.09 -24.36
C GLU A 299 3.97 -6.82 -25.19
N ILE A 300 4.40 -8.03 -24.80
CA ILE A 300 5.30 -8.86 -25.59
C ILE A 300 4.73 -9.14 -26.99
N ASN A 301 3.42 -9.36 -27.10
CA ASN A 301 2.78 -9.61 -28.39
C ASN A 301 2.78 -8.39 -29.32
N LYS A 302 2.98 -7.17 -28.80
CA LYS A 302 3.07 -5.93 -29.59
C LYS A 302 4.51 -5.59 -30.00
N LEU A 303 5.51 -6.18 -29.34
CA LEU A 303 6.91 -5.92 -29.66
C LEU A 303 7.32 -6.62 -30.96
N PRO A 304 8.21 -6.00 -31.77
CA PRO A 304 8.72 -6.59 -33.00
C PRO A 304 9.79 -7.66 -32.69
N LEU A 305 9.39 -8.74 -32.02
CA LEU A 305 10.26 -9.85 -31.66
C LEU A 305 10.13 -11.00 -32.67
N SER A 306 11.22 -11.75 -32.87
CA SER A 306 11.16 -12.99 -33.65
C SER A 306 10.20 -14.01 -33.02
N ARG A 307 9.68 -14.95 -33.80
CA ARG A 307 8.74 -15.97 -33.30
C ARG A 307 9.35 -16.78 -32.13
N HIS A 308 10.62 -17.16 -32.29
CA HIS A 308 11.33 -17.94 -31.29
C HIS A 308 11.46 -17.18 -29.95
N VAL A 309 11.97 -15.95 -30.00
CA VAL A 309 12.12 -15.08 -28.82
C VAL A 309 10.78 -14.83 -28.11
N ARG A 310 9.73 -14.55 -28.89
CA ARG A 310 8.38 -14.36 -28.34
C ARG A 310 7.88 -15.60 -27.63
N SER A 311 8.06 -16.80 -28.24
CA SER A 311 7.66 -18.07 -27.65
C SER A 311 8.38 -18.31 -26.30
N GLU A 312 9.70 -18.11 -26.27
CA GLU A 312 10.49 -18.25 -25.04
C GLU A 312 10.05 -17.30 -23.94
N MET A 313 9.79 -16.03 -24.27
CA MET A 313 9.30 -15.06 -23.31
C MET A 313 7.92 -15.43 -22.75
N ILE A 314 7.03 -15.97 -23.59
CA ILE A 314 5.72 -16.47 -23.16
C ILE A 314 5.89 -17.65 -22.19
N ASN A 315 6.78 -18.59 -22.49
CA ASN A 315 7.09 -19.72 -21.62
C ASN A 315 7.62 -19.26 -20.25
N LEU A 316 8.52 -18.26 -20.23
CA LEU A 316 9.03 -17.70 -18.98
C LEU A 316 7.93 -17.07 -18.12
N ILE A 317 6.98 -16.39 -18.75
CA ILE A 317 5.83 -15.80 -18.04
C ILE A 317 4.90 -16.90 -17.52
N ALA A 318 4.57 -17.91 -18.34
CA ALA A 318 3.71 -19.02 -17.93
C ALA A 318 4.29 -19.78 -16.74
N ASP A 319 5.60 -20.05 -16.75
CA ASP A 319 6.33 -20.63 -15.63
C ASP A 319 6.22 -19.78 -14.34
N ALA A 320 6.37 -18.46 -14.49
CA ALA A 320 6.30 -17.54 -13.36
C ALA A 320 4.87 -17.46 -12.78
N ASP A 321 3.85 -17.45 -13.65
CA ASP A 321 2.44 -17.44 -13.25
C ASP A 321 2.08 -18.72 -12.48
N PHE A 322 2.44 -19.87 -13.01
CA PHE A 322 2.24 -21.18 -12.36
C PHE A 322 2.89 -21.20 -10.96
N ARG A 323 4.13 -20.73 -10.85
CA ARG A 323 4.85 -20.69 -9.56
C ARG A 323 4.28 -19.62 -8.60
N ALA A 324 3.70 -18.55 -9.10
CA ALA A 324 3.09 -17.51 -8.28
C ALA A 324 1.81 -17.97 -7.58
N VAL A 325 1.08 -18.91 -8.18
CA VAL A 325 -0.11 -19.55 -7.56
C VAL A 325 0.28 -20.40 -6.36
N SER A 326 1.39 -21.13 -6.45
CA SER A 326 1.88 -22.07 -5.42
C SER A 326 2.86 -21.41 -4.44
N GLY A 327 3.43 -20.27 -4.80
CA GLY A 327 4.47 -19.58 -4.04
C GLY A 327 3.91 -18.69 -2.94
N ARG A 328 4.65 -18.62 -1.81
CA ARG A 328 4.30 -17.76 -0.67
C ARG A 328 4.54 -16.27 -0.92
N ASP A 329 5.45 -15.93 -1.84
CA ASP A 329 5.87 -14.54 -2.08
C ASP A 329 5.91 -14.25 -3.59
N SER A 330 4.96 -13.43 -4.02
CA SER A 330 4.85 -12.99 -5.41
C SER A 330 6.03 -12.11 -5.86
N ASP A 331 6.67 -11.34 -4.95
CA ASP A 331 7.81 -10.49 -5.30
C ASP A 331 9.03 -11.33 -5.73
N ILE A 332 9.21 -12.49 -5.09
CA ILE A 332 10.25 -13.45 -5.48
C ILE A 332 10.01 -13.98 -6.90
N GLN A 333 8.77 -14.36 -7.22
CA GLN A 333 8.45 -14.92 -8.54
C GLN A 333 8.58 -13.87 -9.65
N ILE A 334 8.13 -12.65 -9.39
CA ILE A 334 8.32 -11.52 -10.32
C ILE A 334 9.80 -11.19 -10.50
N SER A 335 10.57 -11.15 -9.42
CA SER A 335 12.02 -10.92 -9.49
C SER A 335 12.73 -12.03 -10.27
N ALA A 336 12.34 -13.28 -10.09
CA ALA A 336 12.88 -14.42 -10.83
C ALA A 336 12.56 -14.35 -12.34
N LEU A 337 11.33 -13.96 -12.68
CA LEU A 337 10.94 -13.73 -14.07
C LEU A 337 11.80 -12.64 -14.71
N LEU A 338 11.90 -11.47 -14.08
CA LEU A 338 12.69 -10.34 -14.60
C LEU A 338 14.16 -10.70 -14.75
N SER A 339 14.74 -11.44 -13.79
CA SER A 339 16.11 -11.94 -13.89
C SER A 339 16.30 -12.86 -15.10
N LYS A 340 15.37 -13.78 -15.35
CA LYS A 340 15.42 -14.66 -16.52
C LYS A 340 15.31 -13.87 -17.82
N ILE A 341 14.43 -12.87 -17.90
CA ILE A 341 14.30 -11.99 -19.07
C ILE A 341 15.62 -11.23 -19.30
N CYS A 342 16.23 -10.69 -18.24
CA CYS A 342 17.53 -10.00 -18.33
C CYS A 342 18.67 -10.91 -18.80
N LEU A 343 18.71 -12.16 -18.35
CA LEU A 343 19.68 -13.14 -18.82
C LEU A 343 19.43 -13.54 -20.28
N PHE A 344 18.18 -13.76 -20.63
CA PHE A 344 17.79 -14.13 -21.99
C PHE A 344 18.14 -13.02 -23.01
N SER A 345 18.11 -11.76 -22.59
CA SER A 345 18.47 -10.62 -23.44
C SER A 345 19.96 -10.61 -23.87
N GLN A 346 20.84 -11.32 -23.15
CA GLN A 346 22.24 -11.45 -23.52
C GLN A 346 22.45 -12.39 -24.72
N TYR A 347 21.43 -13.15 -25.10
CA TYR A 347 21.41 -14.05 -26.24
C TYR A 347 20.60 -13.51 -27.43
N LEU A 348 20.08 -12.27 -27.34
CA LEU A 348 19.40 -11.53 -28.39
C LEU A 348 20.33 -10.60 -29.12
#